data_a566c52d0135a2adead0cd65a1e47e6a
#
_entry.id   a566c52d0135a2adead0cd65a1e47e6a
#
_cell.length_a   1.000
_cell.length_b   1.000
_cell.length_c   1.000
_cell.angle_alpha   90.00
_cell.angle_beta   90.00
_cell.angle_gamma   90.00
#
_symmetry.space_group_name_H-M   'P 1'
#
loop_
_entity.id
_entity.type
_entity.pdbx_description
1 polymer ?
#
loop_
_entity_poly.entity_id
_entity_poly.type
_entity_poly.pdbx_seq_one_letter_code
_entity_poly.pdbx_strand_id
1 'polypeptide(L)'
;MIVSGLAKGIDARAHLNADKTIGVLGCGINVIYPKENAYLYERMKKSGLILSEYPMHVKPLAYHFPWRNRLIAALSDNLVVIEATYKSGTMITVNECLELSVPIYCVPTAFQNVKYQGCNYLINNGANILVDINDVDDI
;
A
#
# COMPACT_ATOMS: atom_id res chain seq x y z
N MET A 1 11.42 -3.57 -5.14
CA MET A 1 11.25 -2.23 -4.50
C MET A 1 9.85 -2.12 -3.93
N ILE A 2 9.65 -1.49 -2.77
CA ILE A 2 8.32 -1.31 -2.17
C ILE A 2 7.82 0.12 -2.40
N VAL A 3 6.57 0.25 -2.88
CA VAL A 3 5.84 1.52 -2.99
C VAL A 3 4.58 1.42 -2.13
N SER A 4 4.41 2.27 -1.13
CA SER A 4 3.21 2.25 -0.28
C SER A 4 2.95 3.59 0.42
N GLY A 5 1.89 3.65 1.22
CA GLY A 5 1.35 4.88 1.82
C GLY A 5 1.86 5.24 3.20
N LEU A 6 2.83 4.55 3.75
CA LEU A 6 3.33 4.76 5.12
C LEU A 6 2.24 4.61 6.21
N ALA A 7 1.18 3.85 5.93
CA ALA A 7 0.14 3.56 6.90
C ALA A 7 0.67 2.66 8.05
N LYS A 8 -0.10 2.58 9.13
CA LYS A 8 0.21 1.64 10.22
C LYS A 8 0.03 0.19 9.76
N GLY A 9 0.78 -0.73 10.34
CA GLY A 9 0.64 -2.16 10.09
C GLY A 9 1.49 -2.66 8.92
N ILE A 10 0.88 -3.19 7.89
CA ILE A 10 1.54 -3.86 6.76
C ILE A 10 2.47 -2.90 6.00
N ASP A 11 2.01 -1.70 5.66
CA ASP A 11 2.85 -0.69 4.99
C ASP A 11 4.13 -0.42 5.75
N ALA A 12 4.01 -0.16 7.05
CA ALA A 12 5.16 0.13 7.90
C ALA A 12 6.17 -1.03 7.93
N ARG A 13 5.68 -2.27 8.00
CA ARG A 13 6.52 -3.47 7.98
C ARG A 13 7.19 -3.69 6.62
N ALA A 14 6.46 -3.47 5.53
CA ALA A 14 6.99 -3.56 4.19
C ALA A 14 8.13 -2.56 3.97
N HIS A 15 7.92 -1.29 4.34
CA HIS A 15 8.96 -0.27 4.26
C HIS A 15 10.20 -0.57 5.12
N LEU A 16 10.00 -1.16 6.32
CA LEU A 16 11.13 -1.50 7.21
C LEU A 16 12.02 -2.61 6.66
N ASN A 17 11.45 -3.57 5.93
CA ASN A 17 12.16 -4.75 5.47
C ASN A 17 12.61 -4.64 3.99
N ALA A 18 12.31 -3.53 3.33
CA ALA A 18 12.73 -3.31 1.95
C ALA A 18 14.08 -2.59 1.87
N ASP A 19 14.92 -3.01 0.93
CA ASP A 19 16.19 -2.33 0.61
C ASP A 19 15.94 -0.98 -0.06
N LYS A 20 14.96 -0.94 -0.98
CA LYS A 20 14.53 0.27 -1.69
C LYS A 20 13.05 0.50 -1.47
N THR A 21 12.68 1.72 -1.12
CA THR A 21 11.29 2.02 -0.80
C THR A 21 10.88 3.45 -1.16
N ILE A 22 9.63 3.59 -1.62
CA ILE A 22 8.99 4.88 -1.94
C ILE A 22 7.75 5.01 -1.06
N GLY A 23 7.72 6.04 -0.22
CA GLY A 23 6.54 6.40 0.56
C GLY A 23 5.78 7.53 -0.11
N VAL A 24 4.50 7.31 -0.44
CA VAL A 24 3.64 8.34 -1.03
C VAL A 24 2.73 8.90 0.07
N LEU A 25 2.67 10.22 0.22
CA LEU A 25 1.96 10.87 1.33
C LEU A 25 0.59 11.39 0.90
N GLY A 26 -0.39 11.32 1.83
CA GLY A 26 -1.67 12.03 1.75
C GLY A 26 -1.66 13.38 2.48
N CYS A 27 -0.49 13.99 2.64
CA CYS A 27 -0.28 15.28 3.30
C CYS A 27 1.02 15.92 2.79
N GLY A 28 1.29 17.16 3.20
CA GLY A 28 2.52 17.85 2.83
C GLY A 28 3.77 17.14 3.37
N ILE A 29 4.88 17.25 2.65
CA ILE A 29 6.12 16.49 2.94
C ILE A 29 6.72 16.84 4.31
N ASN A 30 6.45 18.01 4.84
CA ASN A 30 6.89 18.43 6.18
C ASN A 30 5.97 17.94 7.31
N VAL A 31 4.91 17.20 6.98
CA VAL A 31 3.94 16.69 7.96
C VAL A 31 4.12 15.19 8.12
N ILE A 32 4.53 14.76 9.31
CA ILE A 32 4.65 13.33 9.63
C ILE A 32 3.28 12.79 10.00
N TYR A 33 2.79 11.84 9.19
CA TYR A 33 1.52 11.14 9.42
C TYR A 33 1.54 9.71 8.89
N PRO A 34 1.13 8.71 9.68
CA PRO A 34 0.81 8.80 11.10
C PRO A 34 2.06 9.07 11.96
N LYS A 35 1.90 9.73 13.11
CA LYS A 35 3.02 10.10 13.98
C LYS A 35 3.81 8.90 14.51
N GLU A 36 3.15 7.79 14.68
CA GLU A 36 3.74 6.54 15.16
C GLU A 36 4.80 5.99 14.17
N ASN A 37 4.71 6.37 12.91
CA ASN A 37 5.66 5.96 11.88
C ASN A 37 6.78 6.99 11.64
N ALA A 38 6.98 7.95 12.55
CA ALA A 38 8.03 8.98 12.44
C ALA A 38 9.43 8.37 12.19
N TYR A 39 9.74 7.24 12.81
CA TYR A 39 10.99 6.51 12.61
C TYR A 39 11.20 6.05 11.15
N LEU A 40 10.13 5.73 10.42
CA LEU A 40 10.20 5.39 9.00
C LEU A 40 10.61 6.60 8.16
N TYR A 41 10.07 7.77 8.48
CA TYR A 41 10.44 9.00 7.79
C TYR A 41 11.94 9.29 7.94
N GLU A 42 12.49 9.13 9.14
CA GLU A 42 13.92 9.34 9.38
C GLU A 42 14.79 8.30 8.64
N ARG A 43 14.33 7.07 8.55
CA ARG A 43 15.02 6.05 7.75
C ARG A 43 14.92 6.38 6.26
N MET A 44 13.74 6.70 5.75
CA MET A 44 13.52 6.96 4.33
C MET A 44 14.23 8.21 3.82
N LYS A 45 14.43 9.21 4.66
CA LYS A 45 15.29 10.36 4.33
C LYS A 45 16.73 9.95 3.99
N LYS A 46 17.21 8.82 4.51
CA LYS A 46 18.58 8.33 4.30
C LYS A 46 18.71 7.32 3.17
N SER A 47 17.70 6.46 2.98
CA SER A 47 17.80 5.28 2.10
C SER A 47 16.54 5.00 1.28
N GLY A 48 15.61 5.94 1.19
CA GLY A 48 14.37 5.80 0.44
C GLY A 48 13.98 7.08 -0.29
N LEU A 49 12.74 7.12 -0.77
CA LEU A 49 12.13 8.29 -1.38
C LEU A 49 10.78 8.57 -0.72
N ILE A 50 10.51 9.83 -0.43
CA ILE A 50 9.20 10.29 0.05
C ILE A 50 8.62 11.24 -1.00
N LEU A 51 7.41 10.97 -1.47
CA LEU A 51 6.70 11.74 -2.46
C LEU A 51 5.41 12.33 -1.89
N SER A 52 5.09 13.54 -2.29
CA SER A 52 3.81 14.19 -1.99
C SER A 52 3.40 15.12 -3.13
N GLU A 53 2.12 15.13 -3.46
CA GLU A 53 1.50 16.13 -4.35
C GLU A 53 0.99 17.35 -3.59
N TYR A 54 1.02 17.32 -2.26
CA TYR A 54 0.48 18.40 -1.44
C TYR A 54 1.56 19.43 -1.08
N PRO A 55 1.21 20.72 -1.00
CA PRO A 55 2.12 21.73 -0.47
C PRO A 55 2.68 21.35 0.90
N MET A 56 3.91 21.78 1.19
CA MET A 56 4.79 21.27 2.26
C MET A 56 4.14 21.10 3.63
N HIS A 57 3.20 21.95 4.02
CA HIS A 57 2.59 21.97 5.35
C HIS A 57 1.11 21.59 5.40
N VAL A 58 0.57 21.08 4.29
CA VAL A 58 -0.84 20.65 4.23
C VAL A 58 -1.07 19.47 5.18
N LYS A 59 -2.02 19.64 6.10
CA LYS A 59 -2.41 18.60 7.05
C LYS A 59 -3.12 17.42 6.35
N PRO A 60 -3.02 16.20 6.89
CA PRO A 60 -3.74 15.05 6.35
C PRO A 60 -5.26 15.25 6.52
N LEU A 61 -6.01 15.03 5.45
CA LEU A 61 -7.46 15.01 5.43
C LEU A 61 -7.93 13.65 4.88
N ALA A 62 -9.10 13.19 5.32
CA ALA A 62 -9.57 11.84 4.99
C ALA A 62 -9.63 11.56 3.48
N TYR A 63 -10.06 12.54 2.67
CA TYR A 63 -10.16 12.40 1.22
C TYR A 63 -8.81 12.47 0.48
N HIS A 64 -7.73 12.90 1.15
CA HIS A 64 -6.40 12.88 0.55
C HIS A 64 -5.87 11.45 0.33
N PHE A 65 -6.23 10.51 1.21
CA PHE A 65 -5.70 9.15 1.15
C PHE A 65 -6.23 8.36 -0.05
N PRO A 66 -7.55 8.34 -0.34
CA PRO A 66 -8.06 7.78 -1.58
C PRO A 66 -7.41 8.42 -2.82
N TRP A 67 -7.34 9.73 -2.87
CA TRP A 67 -6.75 10.45 -4.00
C TRP A 67 -5.27 10.11 -4.21
N ARG A 68 -4.50 10.00 -3.15
CA ARG A 68 -3.10 9.61 -3.18
C ARG A 68 -2.88 8.20 -3.72
N ASN A 69 -3.81 7.25 -3.48
CA ASN A 69 -3.64 5.84 -3.83
C ASN A 69 -3.44 5.62 -5.35
N ARG A 70 -3.95 6.49 -6.21
CA ARG A 70 -3.69 6.46 -7.65
C ARG A 70 -2.19 6.58 -7.98
N LEU A 71 -1.43 7.34 -7.17
CA LEU A 71 0.01 7.45 -7.36
C LEU A 71 0.74 6.17 -6.95
N ILE A 72 0.28 5.53 -5.88
CA ILE A 72 0.83 4.23 -5.47
C ILE A 72 0.62 3.22 -6.60
N ALA A 73 -0.60 3.14 -7.14
CA ALA A 73 -0.91 2.26 -8.26
C ALA A 73 -0.06 2.57 -9.49
N ALA A 74 0.04 3.86 -9.88
CA ALA A 74 0.80 4.28 -11.06
C ALA A 74 2.33 4.08 -10.96
N LEU A 75 2.87 3.97 -9.74
CA LEU A 75 4.28 3.73 -9.47
C LEU A 75 4.60 2.24 -9.23
N SER A 76 3.60 1.37 -9.33
CA SER A 76 3.74 -0.06 -9.03
C SER A 76 3.62 -0.91 -10.29
N ASP A 77 4.50 -1.88 -10.44
CA ASP A 77 4.41 -2.91 -11.47
C ASP A 77 3.39 -3.99 -11.08
N ASN A 78 3.24 -4.23 -9.77
CA ASN A 78 2.32 -5.23 -9.20
C ASN A 78 1.74 -4.72 -7.88
N LEU A 79 0.48 -5.05 -7.58
CA LEU A 79 -0.14 -4.82 -6.27
C LEU A 79 -0.20 -6.11 -5.47
N VAL A 80 0.42 -6.12 -4.29
CA VAL A 80 0.32 -7.24 -3.34
C VAL A 80 -0.63 -6.88 -2.21
N VAL A 81 -1.71 -7.62 -2.06
CA VAL A 81 -2.72 -7.46 -1.01
C VAL A 81 -2.55 -8.56 0.04
N ILE A 82 -2.05 -8.20 1.21
CA ILE A 82 -1.85 -9.13 2.33
C ILE A 82 -3.13 -9.32 3.13
N GLU A 83 -3.83 -8.21 3.42
CA GLU A 83 -5.07 -8.20 4.18
C GLU A 83 -6.02 -7.14 3.63
N ALA A 84 -7.27 -7.51 3.40
CA ALA A 84 -8.31 -6.58 3.01
C ALA A 84 -9.69 -7.00 3.55
N THR A 85 -10.47 -6.02 3.99
CA THR A 85 -11.92 -6.17 4.16
C THR A 85 -12.62 -5.68 2.88
N TYR A 86 -13.86 -6.06 2.66
CA TYR A 86 -14.65 -5.59 1.49
C TYR A 86 -14.74 -4.05 1.35
N LYS A 87 -14.63 -3.33 2.46
CA LYS A 87 -14.78 -1.86 2.53
C LYS A 87 -13.50 -1.16 2.98
N SER A 88 -12.35 -1.82 2.88
CA SER A 88 -11.07 -1.21 3.31
C SER A 88 -10.55 -0.19 2.28
N GLY A 89 -9.71 0.72 2.75
CA GLY A 89 -8.97 1.63 1.88
C GLY A 89 -8.11 0.92 0.83
N THR A 90 -7.70 -0.32 1.10
CA THR A 90 -6.99 -1.20 0.17
C THR A 90 -7.80 -1.45 -1.10
N MET A 91 -9.14 -1.60 -1.00
CA MET A 91 -10.00 -1.80 -2.16
C MET A 91 -10.02 -0.59 -3.11
N ILE A 92 -9.76 0.61 -2.60
CA ILE A 92 -9.61 1.81 -3.43
C ILE A 92 -8.33 1.69 -4.27
N THR A 93 -7.22 1.27 -3.67
CA THR A 93 -5.96 1.02 -4.41
C THR A 93 -6.11 -0.09 -5.44
N VAL A 94 -6.87 -1.15 -5.09
CA VAL A 94 -7.21 -2.23 -6.04
C VAL A 94 -7.91 -1.68 -7.29
N ASN A 95 -8.91 -0.81 -7.11
CA ASN A 95 -9.63 -0.21 -8.25
C ASN A 95 -8.69 0.64 -9.12
N GLU A 96 -7.83 1.45 -8.52
CA GLU A 96 -6.82 2.24 -9.26
C GLU A 96 -5.88 1.32 -10.07
N CYS A 97 -5.45 0.20 -9.47
CA CYS A 97 -4.61 -0.79 -10.15
C CYS A 97 -5.35 -1.45 -11.33
N LEU A 98 -6.63 -1.80 -11.17
CA LEU A 98 -7.44 -2.37 -12.24
C LEU A 98 -7.59 -1.39 -13.42
N GLU A 99 -7.83 -0.10 -13.15
CA GLU A 99 -7.91 0.93 -14.18
C GLU A 99 -6.60 1.11 -14.96
N LEU A 100 -5.47 0.91 -14.27
CA LEU A 100 -4.13 1.00 -14.86
C LEU A 100 -3.61 -0.34 -15.41
N SER A 101 -4.41 -1.41 -15.35
CA SER A 101 -3.99 -2.76 -15.75
C SER A 101 -2.79 -3.29 -14.97
N VAL A 102 -2.59 -2.86 -13.72
CA VAL A 102 -1.56 -3.36 -12.82
C VAL A 102 -2.03 -4.72 -12.26
N PRO A 103 -1.24 -5.79 -12.39
CA PRO A 103 -1.58 -7.11 -11.85
C PRO A 103 -1.78 -7.08 -10.34
N ILE A 104 -2.76 -7.83 -9.85
CA ILE A 104 -3.12 -7.92 -8.44
C ILE A 104 -2.83 -9.32 -7.93
N TYR A 105 -2.11 -9.39 -6.83
CA TYR A 105 -1.74 -10.61 -6.11
C TYR A 105 -2.29 -10.55 -4.70
N CYS A 106 -2.90 -11.63 -4.22
CA CYS A 106 -3.53 -11.68 -2.91
C CYS A 106 -3.07 -12.87 -2.10
N VAL A 107 -2.81 -12.64 -0.83
CA VAL A 107 -2.61 -13.71 0.15
C VAL A 107 -4.00 -14.24 0.53
N PRO A 108 -4.27 -15.56 0.36
CA PRO A 108 -5.56 -16.15 0.74
C PRO A 108 -5.75 -16.11 2.24
N THR A 109 -6.98 -15.88 2.69
CA THR A 109 -7.32 -15.91 4.10
C THR A 109 -8.18 -17.12 4.44
N ALA A 110 -8.12 -17.59 5.69
CA ALA A 110 -8.92 -18.72 6.15
C ALA A 110 -10.43 -18.47 5.93
N PHE A 111 -11.16 -19.49 5.52
CA PHE A 111 -12.58 -19.41 5.18
C PHE A 111 -13.45 -18.79 6.29
N GLN A 112 -13.12 -19.06 7.54
CA GLN A 112 -13.86 -18.54 8.69
C GLN A 112 -13.41 -17.14 9.15
N ASN A 113 -12.37 -16.57 8.54
CA ASN A 113 -11.88 -15.24 8.90
C ASN A 113 -12.67 -14.15 8.17
N VAL A 114 -13.88 -13.90 8.65
CA VAL A 114 -14.82 -12.93 8.05
C VAL A 114 -14.21 -11.53 7.92
N LYS A 115 -13.28 -11.18 8.79
CA LYS A 115 -12.65 -9.86 8.83
C LYS A 115 -11.80 -9.57 7.59
N TYR A 116 -11.16 -10.57 6.99
CA TYR A 116 -10.22 -10.38 5.87
C TYR A 116 -10.69 -11.03 4.56
N GLN A 117 -11.99 -11.25 4.40
CA GLN A 117 -12.57 -11.86 3.20
C GLN A 117 -12.38 -11.06 1.91
N GLY A 118 -11.91 -9.82 1.99
CA GLY A 118 -11.59 -9.02 0.81
C GLY A 118 -10.55 -9.67 -0.09
N CYS A 119 -9.51 -10.32 0.46
CA CYS A 119 -8.51 -11.05 -0.33
C CYS A 119 -9.15 -12.23 -1.08
N ASN A 120 -9.96 -13.06 -0.41
CA ASN A 120 -10.66 -14.19 -1.05
C ASN A 120 -11.63 -13.70 -2.12
N TYR A 121 -12.31 -12.58 -1.89
CA TYR A 121 -13.16 -11.94 -2.90
C TYR A 121 -12.36 -11.54 -4.14
N LEU A 122 -11.20 -10.91 -3.98
CA LEU A 122 -10.34 -10.51 -5.08
C LEU A 122 -9.85 -11.73 -5.87
N ILE A 123 -9.41 -12.78 -5.19
CA ILE A 123 -9.00 -14.05 -5.81
C ILE A 123 -10.15 -14.65 -6.62
N ASN A 124 -11.35 -14.70 -6.05
CA ASN A 124 -12.53 -15.23 -6.76
C ASN A 124 -12.94 -14.37 -7.99
N ASN A 125 -12.46 -13.13 -8.07
CA ASN A 125 -12.67 -12.23 -9.19
C ASN A 125 -11.43 -12.07 -10.09
N GLY A 126 -10.48 -13.00 -10.02
CA GLY A 126 -9.37 -13.10 -10.96
C GLY A 126 -8.03 -12.52 -10.50
N ALA A 127 -7.90 -12.10 -9.24
CA ALA A 127 -6.60 -11.76 -8.71
C ALA A 127 -5.72 -13.02 -8.55
N ASN A 128 -4.43 -12.88 -8.75
CA ASN A 128 -3.47 -13.97 -8.58
C ASN A 128 -3.33 -14.34 -7.10
N ILE A 129 -3.02 -15.59 -6.81
CA ILE A 129 -2.83 -16.09 -5.45
C ILE A 129 -1.33 -16.07 -5.13
N LEU A 130 -0.97 -15.56 -3.95
CA LEU A 130 0.33 -15.74 -3.34
C LEU A 130 0.21 -16.74 -2.21
N VAL A 131 0.82 -17.91 -2.36
CA VAL A 131 0.78 -18.99 -1.34
C VAL A 131 2.13 -19.18 -0.65
N ASP A 132 3.22 -18.79 -1.30
CA ASP A 132 4.58 -18.87 -0.77
C ASP A 132 5.27 -17.51 -0.83
N ILE A 133 6.21 -17.28 0.09
CA ILE A 133 7.00 -16.05 0.11
C ILE A 133 7.87 -15.90 -1.14
N ASN A 134 8.31 -17.01 -1.70
CA ASN A 134 9.12 -17.02 -2.92
C ASN A 134 8.34 -16.55 -4.15
N ASP A 135 7.00 -16.66 -4.15
CA ASP A 135 6.15 -16.13 -5.22
C ASP A 135 6.34 -14.62 -5.42
N VAL A 136 6.78 -13.92 -4.37
CA VAL A 136 7.02 -12.46 -4.40
C VAL A 136 8.27 -12.09 -5.19
N ASP A 137 9.23 -12.99 -5.30
CA ASP A 137 10.48 -12.76 -6.04
C ASP A 137 10.28 -12.93 -7.55
N ASP A 138 9.20 -13.61 -7.96
CA ASP A 138 8.86 -13.92 -9.35
C ASP A 138 7.93 -12.87 -10.01
N ILE A 139 7.52 -11.81 -9.26
CA ILE A 139 6.55 -10.79 -9.71
C ILE A 139 7.13 -9.37 -9.82
#